data_a42343bd49adfee4079ed640bed7c8b4
#
_entry.id   a42343bd49adfee4079ed640bed7c8b4
#
_cell.length_a   1.000
_cell.length_b   1.000
_cell.length_c   1.000
_cell.angle_alpha   90.00
_cell.angle_beta   90.00
_cell.angle_gamma   90.00
#
_symmetry.space_group_name_H-M   'P 1'
#
loop_
_entity.id
_entity.type
_entity.pdbx_description
1 polymer ?
#
loop_
_entity_poly.entity_id
_entity_poly.type
_entity_poly.pdbx_seq_one_letter_code
_entity_poly.pdbx_strand_id
1 'polypeptide(L)'
;VSAYSDRVSPETSMTLSYLGLAFPVLCVVNLCFIIYWLFLWEWKFLLIGIFSFLLCWGPVKRYFPFHSHKDVPREEVLKVLTYNVMAFGYKNHTKIAPNKIIQYIANSDADIVCLQEYATAKSEKSLTASKIYDALSMYPYRSVFYQSSTKFQSFGIAVFSKRCRIPGW
;
A
#
# COMPACT_ATOMS: atom_id res chain seq x y z
N VAL A 1 19.15 16.33 -4.33
CA VAL A 1 18.88 16.05 -2.92
C VAL A 1 17.54 15.35 -2.80
N SER A 2 16.43 15.93 -3.24
CA SER A 2 15.08 15.38 -3.15
C SER A 2 14.94 13.95 -3.73
N ALA A 3 15.55 13.68 -4.87
CA ALA A 3 15.52 12.40 -5.57
C ALA A 3 16.12 11.21 -4.78
N TYR A 4 16.97 11.48 -3.79
CA TYR A 4 17.67 10.47 -2.99
C TYR A 4 17.37 10.57 -1.49
N SER A 5 16.37 11.37 -1.11
CA SER A 5 15.99 11.57 0.29
C SER A 5 15.35 10.34 0.91
N ASP A 6 14.89 9.39 0.11
CA ASP A 6 14.37 8.08 0.55
C ASP A 6 15.43 7.19 1.22
N ARG A 7 16.73 7.51 1.05
CA ARG A 7 17.85 6.82 1.70
C ARG A 7 18.20 7.37 3.09
N VAL A 8 17.54 8.46 3.49
CA VAL A 8 17.78 9.12 4.77
C VAL A 8 16.60 8.83 5.69
N SER A 9 16.89 8.25 6.86
CA SER A 9 15.84 8.01 7.85
C SER A 9 15.21 9.33 8.33
N PRO A 10 13.89 9.41 8.49
CA PRO A 10 13.20 10.55 9.09
C PRO A 10 13.74 10.93 10.46
N GLU A 11 14.26 9.96 11.23
CA GLU A 11 14.91 10.19 12.52
C GLU A 11 16.21 11.00 12.39
N THR A 12 16.92 10.85 11.25
CA THR A 12 18.17 11.58 10.99
C THR A 12 17.91 13.00 10.49
N SER A 13 16.89 13.20 9.65
CA SER A 13 16.53 14.51 9.11
C SER A 13 15.10 14.57 8.59
N MET A 14 14.23 15.20 9.35
CA MET A 14 12.85 15.50 8.93
C MET A 14 12.79 16.32 7.63
N THR A 15 13.65 17.33 7.50
CA THR A 15 13.66 18.23 6.34
C THR A 15 13.93 17.49 5.04
N LEU A 16 14.88 16.53 5.05
CA LEU A 16 15.19 15.73 3.87
C LEU A 16 14.04 14.80 3.50
N SER A 17 13.32 14.26 4.47
CA SER A 17 12.13 13.43 4.24
C SER A 17 11.00 14.21 3.58
N TYR A 18 10.75 15.45 4.01
CA TYR A 18 9.77 16.34 3.35
C TYR A 18 10.18 16.72 1.92
N LEU A 19 11.48 16.95 1.68
CA LEU A 19 12.00 17.18 0.33
C LEU A 19 11.76 15.95 -0.59
N GLY A 20 11.82 14.74 -0.04
CA GLY A 20 11.49 13.52 -0.77
C GLY A 20 10.03 13.48 -1.21
N LEU A 21 9.14 13.88 -0.32
CA LEU A 21 7.71 13.93 -0.62
C LEU A 21 7.39 14.95 -1.74
N ALA A 22 8.18 16.03 -1.86
CA ALA A 22 8.03 17.03 -2.92
C ALA A 22 8.59 16.55 -4.28
N PHE A 23 9.31 15.42 -4.34
CA PHE A 23 9.97 14.96 -5.56
C PHE A 23 9.05 14.83 -6.79
N PRO A 24 7.84 14.24 -6.70
CA PRO A 24 6.94 14.15 -7.85
C PRO A 24 6.53 15.52 -8.39
N VAL A 25 6.31 16.50 -7.51
CA VAL A 25 5.97 17.89 -7.90
C VAL A 25 7.14 18.53 -8.62
N LEU A 26 8.38 18.36 -8.11
CA LEU A 26 9.59 18.87 -8.74
C LEU A 26 9.83 18.25 -10.13
N CYS A 27 9.49 16.97 -10.32
CA CYS A 27 9.54 16.32 -11.64
C CYS A 27 8.58 16.99 -12.63
N VAL A 28 7.34 17.27 -12.20
CA VAL A 28 6.36 17.97 -13.05
C VAL A 28 6.83 19.38 -13.41
N VAL A 29 7.34 20.14 -12.44
CA VAL A 29 7.88 21.48 -12.67
C VAL A 29 9.05 21.44 -13.67
N ASN A 30 9.97 20.48 -13.51
CA ASN A 30 11.08 20.31 -14.45
C ASN A 30 10.58 20.00 -15.88
N LEU A 31 9.57 19.13 -15.99
CA LEU A 31 8.96 18.82 -17.29
C LEU A 31 8.33 20.05 -17.94
N CYS A 32 7.63 20.90 -17.16
CA CYS A 32 7.08 22.15 -17.64
C CYS A 32 8.18 23.11 -18.15
N PHE A 33 9.33 23.18 -17.46
CA PHE A 33 10.47 23.96 -17.93
C PHE A 33 11.07 23.41 -19.21
N ILE A 34 11.20 22.09 -19.36
CA ILE A 34 11.66 21.45 -20.61
C ILE A 34 10.76 21.88 -21.77
N ILE A 35 9.43 21.78 -21.59
CA ILE A 35 8.46 22.19 -22.60
C ILE A 35 8.57 23.69 -22.90
N TYR A 36 8.67 24.53 -21.89
CA TYR A 36 8.83 25.99 -22.03
C TYR A 36 10.05 26.36 -22.85
N TRP A 37 11.24 25.80 -22.53
CA TRP A 37 12.48 26.07 -23.26
C TRP A 37 12.47 25.49 -24.67
N LEU A 38 11.71 24.41 -24.92
CA LEU A 38 11.48 23.88 -26.26
C LEU A 38 10.73 24.89 -27.13
N PHE A 39 9.69 25.54 -26.58
CA PHE A 39 8.93 26.58 -27.30
C PHE A 39 9.74 27.83 -27.60
N LEU A 40 10.66 28.21 -26.70
CA LEU A 40 11.57 29.37 -26.91
C LEU A 40 12.78 29.04 -27.77
N TRP A 41 12.94 27.79 -28.22
CA TRP A 41 14.06 27.31 -29.01
C TRP A 41 15.45 27.51 -28.36
N GLU A 42 15.48 27.58 -27.01
CA GLU A 42 16.68 27.82 -26.20
C GLU A 42 17.34 26.49 -25.81
N TRP A 43 18.12 25.92 -26.72
CA TRP A 43 18.70 24.57 -26.59
C TRP A 43 19.56 24.36 -25.35
N LYS A 44 20.26 25.41 -24.90
CA LYS A 44 21.17 25.32 -23.73
C LYS A 44 20.39 24.94 -22.47
N PHE A 45 19.26 25.63 -22.20
CA PHE A 45 18.44 25.41 -21.03
C PHE A 45 17.63 24.12 -21.17
N LEU A 46 17.20 23.78 -22.40
CA LEU A 46 16.54 22.52 -22.70
C LEU A 46 17.43 21.32 -22.34
N LEU A 47 18.71 21.33 -22.75
CA LEU A 47 19.67 20.27 -22.45
C LEU A 47 19.89 20.11 -20.93
N ILE A 48 19.95 21.22 -20.18
CA ILE A 48 20.09 21.19 -18.71
C ILE A 48 18.88 20.49 -18.08
N GLY A 49 17.67 20.81 -18.53
CA GLY A 49 16.42 20.18 -18.04
C GLY A 49 16.38 18.69 -18.32
N ILE A 50 16.72 18.28 -19.55
CA ILE A 50 16.79 16.87 -19.96
C ILE A 50 17.84 16.12 -19.13
N PHE A 51 19.04 16.68 -18.98
CA PHE A 51 20.12 16.06 -18.21
C PHE A 51 19.72 15.89 -16.73
N SER A 52 19.10 16.90 -16.13
CA SER A 52 18.55 16.82 -14.77
C SER A 52 17.52 15.68 -14.64
N PHE A 53 16.63 15.51 -15.62
CA PHE A 53 15.64 14.44 -15.62
C PHE A 53 16.29 13.06 -15.75
N LEU A 54 17.30 12.92 -16.60
CA LEU A 54 18.06 11.67 -16.78
C LEU A 54 18.81 11.27 -15.50
N LEU A 55 19.40 12.21 -14.79
CA LEU A 55 20.05 11.96 -13.49
C LEU A 55 19.06 11.46 -12.43
N CYS A 56 17.79 11.86 -12.54
CA CYS A 56 16.72 11.44 -11.63
C CYS A 56 15.94 10.20 -12.13
N TRP A 57 16.37 9.56 -13.21
CA TRP A 57 15.65 8.45 -13.83
C TRP A 57 15.41 7.26 -12.89
N GLY A 58 16.38 6.91 -12.05
CA GLY A 58 16.24 5.85 -11.04
C GLY A 58 15.11 6.14 -10.04
N PRO A 59 15.15 7.27 -9.33
CA PRO A 59 14.03 7.73 -8.49
C PRO A 59 12.71 7.84 -9.23
N VAL A 60 12.67 8.36 -10.46
CA VAL A 60 11.44 8.46 -11.27
C VAL A 60 10.80 7.07 -11.46
N LYS A 61 11.56 6.06 -11.86
CA LYS A 61 11.06 4.68 -12.00
C LYS A 61 10.51 4.10 -10.68
N ARG A 62 10.99 4.56 -9.55
CA ARG A 62 10.53 4.10 -8.24
C ARG A 62 9.18 4.72 -7.86
N TYR A 63 8.97 6.01 -8.18
CA TYR A 63 7.70 6.71 -7.96
C TYR A 63 6.63 6.32 -8.99
N PHE A 64 7.05 6.04 -10.24
CA PHE A 64 6.17 5.64 -11.33
C PHE A 64 6.61 4.26 -11.85
N PRO A 65 6.24 3.18 -11.14
CA PRO A 65 6.63 1.83 -11.53
C PRO A 65 5.83 1.39 -12.77
N PHE A 66 6.50 1.37 -13.92
CA PHE A 66 5.94 0.78 -15.14
C PHE A 66 6.17 -0.73 -15.09
N HIS A 67 5.16 -1.47 -14.66
CA HIS A 67 5.19 -2.93 -14.66
C HIS A 67 4.31 -3.46 -15.79
N SER A 68 4.89 -4.30 -16.63
CA SER A 68 4.09 -5.10 -17.56
C SER A 68 3.42 -6.24 -16.79
N HIS A 69 2.12 -6.37 -16.95
CA HIS A 69 1.39 -7.52 -16.41
C HIS A 69 1.88 -8.78 -17.15
N LYS A 70 2.35 -9.78 -16.39
CA LYS A 70 2.67 -11.10 -16.93
C LYS A 70 1.62 -12.05 -16.41
N ASP A 71 0.90 -12.70 -17.32
CA ASP A 71 0.02 -13.80 -16.96
C ASP A 71 0.90 -15.00 -16.58
N VAL A 72 0.89 -15.35 -15.30
CA VAL A 72 1.58 -16.54 -14.79
C VAL A 72 0.52 -17.57 -14.43
N PRO A 73 0.68 -18.84 -14.79
CA PRO A 73 -0.23 -19.90 -14.42
C PRO A 73 -0.44 -19.94 -12.90
N ARG A 74 -1.70 -20.03 -12.45
CA ARG A 74 -2.07 -19.95 -11.03
C ARG A 74 -1.42 -21.04 -10.16
N GLU A 75 -1.12 -22.17 -10.74
CA GLU A 75 -0.50 -23.30 -10.06
C GLU A 75 0.94 -23.00 -9.60
N GLU A 76 1.59 -22.03 -10.23
CA GLU A 76 2.99 -21.62 -9.96
C GLU A 76 3.10 -20.37 -9.09
N VAL A 77 1.98 -19.72 -8.73
CA VAL A 77 2.00 -18.45 -8.01
C VAL A 77 1.24 -18.48 -6.71
N LEU A 78 1.77 -17.78 -5.72
CA LEU A 78 1.09 -17.47 -4.47
C LEU A 78 0.43 -16.11 -4.59
N LYS A 79 -0.89 -16.06 -4.50
CA LYS A 79 -1.65 -14.80 -4.56
C LYS A 79 -1.71 -14.15 -3.17
N VAL A 80 -1.04 -13.03 -3.03
CA VAL A 80 -1.01 -12.25 -1.78
C VAL A 80 -1.81 -10.97 -1.96
N LEU A 81 -2.78 -10.75 -1.08
CA LEU A 81 -3.50 -9.48 -0.95
C LEU A 81 -2.95 -8.71 0.25
N THR A 82 -2.49 -7.50 0.03
CA THR A 82 -2.19 -6.56 1.12
C THR A 82 -3.17 -5.39 1.04
N TYR A 83 -3.84 -5.07 2.17
CA TYR A 83 -4.92 -4.11 2.17
C TYR A 83 -5.01 -3.35 3.50
N ASN A 84 -4.99 -2.02 3.43
CA ASN A 84 -5.33 -1.19 4.57
C ASN A 84 -6.85 -1.12 4.68
N VAL A 85 -7.42 -1.76 5.71
CA VAL A 85 -8.86 -1.89 5.88
C VAL A 85 -9.51 -0.73 6.65
N MET A 86 -8.69 0.22 7.15
CA MET A 86 -9.17 1.40 7.89
C MET A 86 -10.28 1.03 8.90
N ALA A 87 -9.96 0.10 9.83
CA ALA A 87 -10.92 -0.45 10.80
C ALA A 87 -12.24 -0.96 10.16
N PHE A 88 -12.17 -1.53 8.95
CA PHE A 88 -13.33 -1.96 8.14
C PHE A 88 -14.34 -0.83 7.88
N GLY A 89 -13.84 0.41 7.74
CA GLY A 89 -14.65 1.61 7.57
C GLY A 89 -15.55 1.91 8.76
N TYR A 90 -15.21 1.41 9.94
CA TYR A 90 -16.00 1.51 11.19
C TYR A 90 -17.43 0.96 11.05
N LYS A 91 -17.66 0.04 10.11
CA LYS A 91 -18.96 -0.57 9.84
C LYS A 91 -19.03 -1.99 10.35
N ASN A 92 -20.21 -2.37 10.86
CA ASN A 92 -20.47 -3.76 11.26
C ASN A 92 -20.58 -4.67 10.02
N HIS A 93 -20.57 -5.98 10.26
CA HIS A 93 -20.85 -7.01 9.26
C HIS A 93 -22.03 -7.84 9.74
N THR A 94 -23.10 -7.89 8.95
CA THR A 94 -24.28 -8.70 9.21
C THR A 94 -24.75 -9.37 7.92
N LYS A 95 -25.61 -10.39 8.04
CA LYS A 95 -26.20 -11.04 6.85
C LYS A 95 -27.06 -10.08 6.02
N ILE A 96 -27.73 -9.10 6.66
CA ILE A 96 -28.60 -8.12 5.99
C ILE A 96 -27.77 -6.95 5.41
N ALA A 97 -26.73 -6.51 6.13
CA ALA A 97 -25.85 -5.41 5.71
C ALA A 97 -24.38 -5.86 5.78
N PRO A 98 -23.92 -6.58 4.76
CA PRO A 98 -22.56 -7.09 4.75
C PRO A 98 -21.55 -5.96 4.53
N ASN A 99 -20.42 -6.03 5.25
CA ASN A 99 -19.33 -5.08 5.10
C ASN A 99 -18.63 -5.31 3.76
N LYS A 100 -18.59 -4.27 2.91
CA LYS A 100 -18.04 -4.36 1.55
C LYS A 100 -16.55 -4.70 1.53
N ILE A 101 -15.78 -4.27 2.55
CA ILE A 101 -14.34 -4.58 2.65
C ILE A 101 -14.17 -6.08 2.91
N ILE A 102 -14.93 -6.65 3.83
CA ILE A 102 -14.92 -8.09 4.12
C ILE A 102 -15.34 -8.89 2.89
N GLN A 103 -16.38 -8.46 2.18
CA GLN A 103 -16.79 -9.10 0.92
C GLN A 103 -15.70 -9.05 -0.15
N TYR A 104 -15.03 -7.90 -0.29
CA TYR A 104 -13.93 -7.76 -1.24
C TYR A 104 -12.79 -8.72 -0.91
N ILE A 105 -12.42 -8.84 0.37
CA ILE A 105 -11.39 -9.78 0.83
C ILE A 105 -11.79 -11.21 0.54
N ALA A 106 -13.04 -11.60 0.88
CA ALA A 106 -13.54 -12.94 0.63
C ALA A 106 -13.55 -13.31 -0.85
N ASN A 107 -13.90 -12.35 -1.72
CA ASN A 107 -13.98 -12.56 -3.18
C ASN A 107 -12.63 -12.40 -3.89
N SER A 108 -11.58 -11.95 -3.20
CA SER A 108 -10.25 -11.72 -3.80
C SER A 108 -9.58 -12.99 -4.28
N ASP A 109 -9.97 -14.14 -3.70
CA ASP A 109 -9.38 -15.45 -3.94
C ASP A 109 -7.85 -15.48 -3.69
N ALA A 110 -7.37 -14.64 -2.77
CA ALA A 110 -5.98 -14.62 -2.35
C ALA A 110 -5.65 -15.87 -1.52
N ASP A 111 -4.40 -16.33 -1.54
CA ASP A 111 -3.91 -17.41 -0.68
C ASP A 111 -3.50 -16.89 0.69
N ILE A 112 -2.96 -15.67 0.71
CA ILE A 112 -2.59 -14.94 1.93
C ILE A 112 -3.17 -13.53 1.87
N VAL A 113 -3.70 -13.06 2.99
CA VAL A 113 -4.26 -11.72 3.15
C VAL A 113 -3.58 -11.03 4.33
N CYS A 114 -2.90 -9.91 4.05
CA CYS A 114 -2.24 -9.06 5.04
C CYS A 114 -3.07 -7.78 5.22
N LEU A 115 -3.64 -7.58 6.41
CA LEU A 115 -4.51 -6.45 6.71
C LEU A 115 -3.79 -5.46 7.61
N GLN A 116 -3.67 -4.20 7.16
CA GLN A 116 -3.22 -3.08 7.97
C GLN A 116 -4.43 -2.33 8.53
N GLU A 117 -4.23 -1.62 9.63
CA GLU A 117 -5.29 -0.94 10.38
C GLU A 117 -6.46 -1.87 10.72
N TYR A 118 -6.13 -3.14 11.01
CA TYR A 118 -7.10 -4.12 11.43
C TYR A 118 -7.65 -3.74 12.79
N ALA A 119 -8.97 -3.63 12.91
CA ALA A 119 -9.60 -3.30 14.17
C ALA A 119 -10.76 -4.25 14.49
N THR A 120 -10.89 -4.59 15.78
CA THR A 120 -11.97 -5.39 16.30
C THR A 120 -12.64 -4.69 17.48
N ALA A 121 -13.96 -4.70 17.52
CA ALA A 121 -14.72 -4.19 18.64
C ALA A 121 -14.89 -5.26 19.74
N LYS A 122 -15.01 -4.81 20.97
CA LYS A 122 -15.31 -5.68 22.13
C LYS A 122 -16.82 -5.88 22.36
N SER A 123 -17.65 -5.01 21.77
CA SER A 123 -19.11 -5.09 21.88
C SER A 123 -19.71 -5.96 20.79
N GLU A 124 -20.59 -6.86 21.15
CA GLU A 124 -21.33 -7.73 20.21
C GLU A 124 -22.21 -6.97 19.21
N LYS A 125 -22.56 -5.72 19.51
CA LYS A 125 -23.31 -4.85 18.59
C LYS A 125 -22.44 -4.32 17.44
N SER A 126 -21.14 -4.46 17.54
CA SER A 126 -20.16 -3.97 16.57
C SER A 126 -19.43 -5.12 15.89
N LEU A 127 -18.42 -4.82 15.07
CA LEU A 127 -17.60 -5.79 14.35
C LEU A 127 -16.58 -6.43 15.30
N THR A 128 -16.92 -7.59 15.85
CA THR A 128 -16.05 -8.37 16.74
C THR A 128 -15.09 -9.24 15.92
N ALA A 129 -14.02 -9.74 16.57
CA ALA A 129 -13.10 -10.69 15.96
C ALA A 129 -13.81 -11.95 15.46
N SER A 130 -14.77 -12.49 16.23
CA SER A 130 -15.55 -13.67 15.85
C SER A 130 -16.29 -13.44 14.53
N LYS A 131 -17.00 -12.33 14.39
CA LYS A 131 -17.73 -12.01 13.14
C LYS A 131 -16.81 -11.91 11.91
N ILE A 132 -15.61 -11.39 12.10
CA ILE A 132 -14.62 -11.33 11.01
C ILE A 132 -14.14 -12.75 10.66
N TYR A 133 -13.85 -13.56 11.67
CA TYR A 133 -13.39 -14.94 11.49
C TYR A 133 -14.44 -15.81 10.80
N ASP A 134 -15.70 -15.66 11.18
CA ASP A 134 -16.81 -16.36 10.55
C ASP A 134 -16.97 -15.95 9.08
N ALA A 135 -16.89 -14.66 8.81
CA ALA A 135 -16.98 -14.12 7.46
C ALA A 135 -15.79 -14.48 6.55
N LEU A 136 -14.60 -14.70 7.14
CA LEU A 136 -13.37 -15.09 6.46
C LEU A 136 -12.98 -16.55 6.77
N SER A 137 -13.97 -17.44 6.98
CA SER A 137 -13.76 -18.84 7.35
C SER A 137 -12.97 -19.65 6.32
N MET A 138 -12.90 -19.19 5.05
CA MET A 138 -12.02 -19.76 4.02
C MET A 138 -10.54 -19.62 4.33
N TYR A 139 -10.17 -18.78 5.30
CA TYR A 139 -8.79 -18.62 5.80
C TYR A 139 -8.66 -19.21 7.21
N PRO A 140 -8.46 -20.53 7.35
CA PRO A 140 -8.41 -21.19 8.66
C PRO A 140 -7.20 -20.79 9.50
N TYR A 141 -6.10 -20.37 8.85
CA TYR A 141 -4.89 -19.97 9.54
C TYR A 141 -4.84 -18.46 9.65
N ARG A 142 -4.61 -17.96 10.87
CA ARG A 142 -4.60 -16.53 11.15
C ARG A 142 -3.62 -16.19 12.25
N SER A 143 -2.98 -15.04 12.11
CA SER A 143 -2.15 -14.41 13.13
C SER A 143 -2.55 -12.96 13.26
N VAL A 144 -2.84 -12.51 14.46
CA VAL A 144 -3.26 -11.12 14.73
C VAL A 144 -2.34 -10.53 15.79
N PHE A 145 -1.75 -9.40 15.47
CA PHE A 145 -0.95 -8.62 16.39
C PHE A 145 -1.66 -7.30 16.69
N TYR A 146 -2.10 -7.13 17.93
CA TYR A 146 -2.70 -5.88 18.39
C TYR A 146 -1.64 -4.94 18.94
N GLN A 147 -1.45 -3.82 18.27
CA GLN A 147 -0.53 -2.76 18.69
C GLN A 147 -1.13 -1.91 19.81
N SER A 148 -2.43 -1.70 19.80
CA SER A 148 -3.16 -0.88 20.77
C SER A 148 -4.51 -1.51 21.12
N SER A 149 -4.90 -1.42 22.38
CA SER A 149 -6.19 -1.92 22.85
C SER A 149 -6.80 -0.94 23.84
N THR A 150 -8.04 -0.54 23.58
CA THR A 150 -8.86 0.32 24.43
C THR A 150 -9.97 -0.48 25.11
N LYS A 151 -10.82 0.15 25.92
CA LYS A 151 -12.01 -0.47 26.49
C LYS A 151 -13.02 -0.91 25.43
N PHE A 152 -13.04 -0.28 24.25
CA PHE A 152 -14.07 -0.49 23.23
C PHE A 152 -13.57 -1.29 22.04
N GLN A 153 -12.29 -1.18 21.68
CA GLN A 153 -11.74 -1.77 20.47
C GLN A 153 -10.23 -2.01 20.57
N SER A 154 -9.73 -2.91 19.75
CA SER A 154 -8.32 -3.22 19.59
C SER A 154 -7.90 -2.99 18.16
N PHE A 155 -6.71 -2.40 17.95
CA PHE A 155 -6.15 -2.06 16.64
C PHE A 155 -4.81 -2.77 16.45
N GLY A 156 -4.53 -3.16 15.20
CA GLY A 156 -3.28 -3.79 14.87
C GLY A 156 -3.17 -4.20 13.41
N ILE A 157 -2.47 -5.29 13.19
CA ILE A 157 -2.33 -5.94 11.89
C ILE A 157 -2.81 -7.38 11.99
N ALA A 158 -3.31 -7.92 10.89
CA ALA A 158 -3.73 -9.31 10.84
C ALA A 158 -3.25 -9.97 9.54
N VAL A 159 -2.89 -11.24 9.64
CA VAL A 159 -2.58 -12.10 8.50
C VAL A 159 -3.52 -13.27 8.52
N PHE A 160 -4.16 -13.53 7.40
CA PHE A 160 -5.03 -14.67 7.16
C PHE A 160 -4.45 -15.51 6.03
N SER A 161 -4.50 -16.84 6.14
CA SER A 161 -3.96 -17.73 5.13
C SER A 161 -4.86 -18.96 4.93
N LYS A 162 -4.94 -19.42 3.68
CA LYS A 162 -5.56 -20.69 3.31
C LYS A 162 -4.68 -21.89 3.67
N ARG A 163 -3.36 -21.67 3.82
CA ARG A 163 -2.35 -22.72 4.05
C ARG A 163 -1.59 -22.50 5.36
N CYS A 164 -1.31 -23.58 6.10
CA CYS A 164 -0.54 -23.53 7.34
C CYS A 164 0.94 -23.19 7.13
N ARG A 165 1.49 -23.61 6.01
CA ARG A 165 2.91 -23.45 5.69
C ARG A 165 3.05 -22.96 4.25
N ILE A 166 3.90 -21.96 4.03
CA ILE A 166 4.32 -21.58 2.69
C ILE A 166 5.44 -22.54 2.30
N PRO A 167 5.34 -23.28 1.16
CA PRO A 167 6.42 -24.12 0.69
C PRO A 167 7.71 -23.31 0.54
N GLY A 168 8.79 -23.76 1.18
CA GLY A 168 10.11 -23.10 1.06
C GLY A 168 10.49 -22.15 2.21
N TRP A 169 9.70 -22.08 3.29
CA TRP A 169 10.00 -21.29 4.53
C TRP A 169 9.86 -22.17 5.77
#